data_91ab27c29c5dce4c7fe2a7799ea9c495
#
_entry.id   91ab27c29c5dce4c7fe2a7799ea9c495
#
_cell.length_a   1.000
_cell.length_b   1.000
_cell.length_c   1.000
_cell.angle_alpha   90.00
_cell.angle_beta   90.00
_cell.angle_gamma   90.00
#
_symmetry.space_group_name_H-M   'P 1'
#
loop_
_entity.id
_entity.type
_entity.pdbx_description
1 polymer ?
#
loop_
_entity_poly.entity_id
_entity_poly.type
_entity_poly.pdbx_seq_one_letter_code
_entity_poly.pdbx_strand_id
1 'polypeptide(L)'
;MASPEDLKSVIDKIHDSRIRYYRNENNCGAVNVVDNWNICLSYAQGDYVICMGDDDMLMPNCLEEYVKLFEKYPNLGVYHAWTELIDEFSNMFELQAPRQEWESVYSLIWNRWNGRLNQFIGDFCFDTKVLRQDGGFYKLPLAWGSDDISAVRAALKGGVANTQKVCFRYRVNSNTISNTGNNEIKIEAILQERTWYQELIAKVLDKPHNENDEFFFHCIKLSMPQYYAKKIRNTLADDIYQKPFHIFKWLLQTNRLGISKLQIVYCALLAFKKGVILKVR
;
A
#
# COMPACT_ATOMS: atom_id res chain seq x y z
N MET A 1 -4.25 6.95 16.56
CA MET A 1 -3.64 5.99 17.51
C MET A 1 -3.50 6.65 18.89
N ALA A 2 -3.26 5.89 19.95
CA ALA A 2 -2.87 6.45 21.24
C ALA A 2 -1.37 6.81 21.20
N SER A 3 -1.01 7.88 20.49
CA SER A 3 0.38 8.36 20.42
C SER A 3 0.86 8.81 21.80
N PRO A 4 2.13 8.56 22.17
CA PRO A 4 2.74 9.17 23.36
C PRO A 4 2.98 10.67 23.19
N GLU A 5 2.98 11.20 21.97
CA GLU A 5 3.19 12.60 21.66
C GLU A 5 1.95 13.45 21.96
N ASP A 6 2.17 14.69 22.38
CA ASP A 6 1.10 15.64 22.64
C ASP A 6 0.62 16.32 21.33
N LEU A 7 0.02 15.53 20.45
CA LEU A 7 -0.55 16.04 19.20
C LEU A 7 -1.70 17.03 19.45
N LYS A 8 -2.38 16.92 20.60
CA LYS A 8 -3.47 17.84 20.94
C LYS A 8 -2.99 19.28 21.06
N SER A 9 -1.86 19.51 21.69
CA SER A 9 -1.29 20.86 21.85
C SER A 9 -0.92 21.50 20.50
N VAL A 10 -0.59 20.69 19.49
CA VAL A 10 -0.33 21.16 18.13
C VAL A 10 -1.63 21.56 17.44
N ILE A 11 -2.66 20.72 17.54
CA ILE A 11 -3.97 20.93 16.92
C ILE A 11 -4.68 22.14 17.53
N ASP A 12 -4.60 22.32 18.84
CA ASP A 12 -5.25 23.44 19.56
C ASP A 12 -4.71 24.83 19.12
N LYS A 13 -3.56 24.87 18.46
CA LYS A 13 -3.03 26.12 17.86
C LYS A 13 -3.70 26.46 16.51
N ILE A 14 -4.43 25.53 15.92
CA ILE A 14 -5.11 25.71 14.65
C ILE A 14 -6.59 25.97 14.93
N HIS A 15 -7.02 27.23 14.79
CA HIS A 15 -8.39 27.64 15.09
C HIS A 15 -9.32 27.41 13.89
N ASP A 16 -9.63 26.13 13.57
CA ASP A 16 -10.54 25.76 12.52
C ASP A 16 -11.58 24.76 13.05
N SER A 17 -12.86 25.13 13.02
CA SER A 17 -13.98 24.32 13.54
C SER A 17 -14.20 23.01 12.77
N ARG A 18 -13.60 22.84 11.60
CA ARG A 18 -13.67 21.61 10.81
C ARG A 18 -12.75 20.53 11.37
N ILE A 19 -11.75 20.90 12.17
CA ILE A 19 -10.82 19.96 12.79
C ILE A 19 -11.48 19.26 13.97
N ARG A 20 -11.49 17.93 13.95
CA ARG A 20 -12.00 17.07 15.01
C ARG A 20 -10.89 16.14 15.47
N TYR A 21 -10.50 16.27 16.74
CA TYR A 21 -9.45 15.43 17.32
C TYR A 21 -10.05 14.27 18.10
N TYR A 22 -9.60 13.08 17.79
CA TYR A 22 -9.94 11.85 18.51
C TYR A 22 -8.67 11.12 18.92
N ARG A 23 -8.63 10.62 20.13
CA ARG A 23 -7.54 9.79 20.64
C ARG A 23 -8.11 8.46 21.10
N ASN A 24 -7.56 7.36 20.56
CA ASN A 24 -7.96 6.03 21.01
C ASN A 24 -7.53 5.81 22.46
N GLU A 25 -8.32 5.08 23.22
CA GLU A 25 -7.96 4.67 24.59
C GLU A 25 -6.72 3.77 24.59
N ASN A 26 -6.64 2.86 23.63
CA ASN A 26 -5.54 1.91 23.48
C ASN A 26 -4.85 2.10 22.12
N ASN A 27 -3.53 1.87 22.10
CA ASN A 27 -2.77 1.82 20.86
C ASN A 27 -3.03 0.48 20.15
N CYS A 28 -3.48 0.52 18.88
CA CYS A 28 -3.68 -0.70 18.07
C CYS A 28 -2.35 -1.43 17.77
N GLY A 29 -1.22 -0.75 17.91
CA GLY A 29 0.09 -1.25 17.54
C GLY A 29 0.30 -1.36 16.03
N ALA A 30 1.56 -1.53 15.62
CA ALA A 30 1.91 -1.58 14.20
C ALA A 30 1.26 -2.75 13.45
N VAL A 31 1.09 -3.90 14.11
CA VAL A 31 0.48 -5.10 13.49
C VAL A 31 -0.98 -4.86 13.10
N ASN A 32 -1.69 -4.03 13.87
CA ASN A 32 -3.11 -3.75 13.70
C ASN A 32 -3.37 -2.30 13.25
N VAL A 33 -2.44 -1.68 12.56
CA VAL A 33 -2.57 -0.28 12.11
C VAL A 33 -3.82 -0.06 11.25
N VAL A 34 -4.27 -1.07 10.49
CA VAL A 34 -5.50 -1.00 9.68
C VAL A 34 -6.75 -0.89 10.57
N ASP A 35 -6.74 -1.42 11.79
CA ASP A 35 -7.84 -1.20 12.73
C ASP A 35 -7.95 0.30 13.08
N ASN A 36 -6.81 0.99 13.24
CA ASN A 36 -6.82 2.43 13.42
C ASN A 36 -7.37 3.18 12.18
N TRP A 37 -7.01 2.76 10.96
CA TRP A 37 -7.59 3.35 9.74
C TRP A 37 -9.11 3.17 9.72
N ASN A 38 -9.62 2.00 10.09
CA ASN A 38 -11.06 1.73 10.14
C ASN A 38 -11.76 2.49 11.27
N ILE A 39 -11.11 2.71 12.41
CA ILE A 39 -11.61 3.61 13.45
C ILE A 39 -11.69 5.04 12.91
N CYS A 40 -10.66 5.54 12.22
CA CYS A 40 -10.71 6.86 11.59
C CYS A 40 -11.84 6.95 10.54
N LEU A 41 -12.02 5.91 9.72
CA LEU A 41 -13.11 5.82 8.75
C LEU A 41 -14.50 5.90 9.42
N SER A 42 -14.65 5.35 10.63
CA SER A 42 -15.93 5.44 11.36
C SER A 42 -16.32 6.88 11.73
N TYR A 43 -15.33 7.75 11.91
CA TYR A 43 -15.54 9.18 12.17
C TYR A 43 -15.69 10.04 10.91
N ALA A 44 -15.35 9.52 9.74
CA ALA A 44 -15.48 10.27 8.48
C ALA A 44 -16.94 10.60 8.18
N GLN A 45 -17.23 11.84 7.74
CA GLN A 45 -18.57 12.32 7.42
C GLN A 45 -18.70 12.85 5.99
N GLY A 46 -17.57 13.00 5.28
CA GLY A 46 -17.54 13.44 3.90
C GLY A 46 -17.93 12.32 2.93
N ASP A 47 -18.32 12.71 1.72
CA ASP A 47 -18.60 11.79 0.62
C ASP A 47 -17.32 11.06 0.17
N TYR A 48 -16.19 11.69 0.35
CA TYR A 48 -14.86 11.14 0.05
C TYR A 48 -13.96 11.16 1.29
N VAL A 49 -13.01 10.22 1.35
CA VAL A 49 -12.06 10.09 2.46
C VAL A 49 -10.65 9.83 1.95
N ILE A 50 -9.68 10.55 2.52
CA ILE A 50 -8.25 10.30 2.39
C ILE A 50 -7.74 9.86 3.76
N CYS A 51 -7.09 8.69 3.84
CA CYS A 51 -6.44 8.20 5.05
C CYS A 51 -4.93 8.37 4.90
N MET A 52 -4.31 9.29 5.61
CA MET A 52 -2.88 9.56 5.46
C MET A 52 -2.14 9.51 6.80
N GLY A 53 -0.84 9.31 6.75
CA GLY A 53 0.04 9.46 7.90
C GLY A 53 0.17 10.92 8.34
N ASP A 54 0.56 11.13 9.59
CA ASP A 54 0.82 12.45 10.14
C ASP A 54 2.18 13.02 9.73
N ASP A 55 3.00 12.22 9.06
CA ASP A 55 4.29 12.59 8.47
C ASP A 55 4.22 12.95 6.97
N ASP A 56 3.12 12.65 6.31
CA ASP A 56 2.88 12.94 4.89
C ASP A 56 2.30 14.34 4.67
N MET A 57 2.26 14.80 3.40
CA MET A 57 1.76 16.13 3.06
C MET A 57 0.86 16.12 1.82
N LEU A 58 -0.26 16.83 1.89
CA LEU A 58 -1.06 17.19 0.71
C LEU A 58 -0.50 18.47 0.09
N MET A 59 -0.39 18.51 -1.24
CA MET A 59 -0.07 19.74 -1.95
C MET A 59 -1.26 20.72 -1.93
N PRO A 60 -1.04 22.03 -1.99
CA PRO A 60 -2.12 23.03 -1.93
C PRO A 60 -3.23 22.85 -2.99
N ASN A 61 -2.89 22.27 -4.13
CA ASN A 61 -3.81 21.99 -5.25
C ASN A 61 -4.53 20.64 -5.14
N CYS A 62 -4.21 19.81 -4.14
CA CYS A 62 -4.65 18.41 -4.08
C CYS A 62 -6.18 18.27 -4.12
N LEU A 63 -6.90 18.99 -3.27
CA LEU A 63 -8.36 18.91 -3.22
C LEU A 63 -9.01 19.44 -4.50
N GLU A 64 -8.47 20.49 -5.09
CA GLU A 64 -8.96 21.02 -6.37
C GLU A 64 -8.82 19.99 -7.50
N GLU A 65 -7.67 19.32 -7.59
CA GLU A 65 -7.43 18.31 -8.62
C GLU A 65 -8.34 17.07 -8.41
N TYR A 66 -8.61 16.66 -7.17
CA TYR A 66 -9.59 15.61 -6.90
C TYR A 66 -11.02 16.02 -7.30
N VAL A 67 -11.45 17.24 -7.01
CA VAL A 67 -12.79 17.74 -7.41
C VAL A 67 -12.94 17.69 -8.93
N LYS A 68 -11.92 18.09 -9.70
CA LYS A 68 -11.92 17.97 -11.17
C LYS A 68 -12.12 16.51 -11.63
N LEU A 69 -11.49 15.56 -10.93
CA LEU A 69 -11.66 14.15 -11.24
C LEU A 69 -13.05 13.63 -10.87
N PHE A 70 -13.64 14.08 -9.76
CA PHE A 70 -15.01 13.70 -9.37
C PHE A 70 -16.05 14.17 -10.40
N GLU A 71 -15.86 15.38 -10.95
CA GLU A 71 -16.71 15.92 -12.00
C GLU A 71 -16.57 15.17 -13.33
N LYS A 72 -15.31 14.86 -13.71
CA LYS A 72 -15.00 14.21 -14.98
C LYS A 72 -15.30 12.72 -14.99
N TYR A 73 -15.04 12.05 -13.87
CA TYR A 73 -15.22 10.61 -13.70
C TYR A 73 -16.10 10.33 -12.48
N PRO A 74 -17.40 10.66 -12.54
CA PRO A 74 -18.31 10.47 -11.42
C PRO A 74 -18.51 8.97 -11.12
N ASN A 75 -18.80 8.66 -9.87
CA ASN A 75 -19.16 7.31 -9.41
C ASN A 75 -18.04 6.27 -9.41
N LEU A 76 -16.78 6.65 -9.49
CA LEU A 76 -15.68 5.74 -9.20
C LEU A 76 -15.58 5.48 -7.68
N GLY A 77 -15.08 4.31 -7.31
CA GLY A 77 -14.85 3.96 -5.91
C GLY A 77 -13.56 4.56 -5.35
N VAL A 78 -12.61 4.94 -6.21
CA VAL A 78 -11.30 5.45 -5.80
C VAL A 78 -10.70 6.37 -6.85
N TYR A 79 -9.95 7.35 -6.36
CA TYR A 79 -9.14 8.30 -7.11
C TYR A 79 -7.73 8.31 -6.52
N HIS A 80 -6.71 8.66 -7.31
CA HIS A 80 -5.32 8.60 -6.89
C HIS A 80 -4.59 9.90 -7.20
N ALA A 81 -3.75 10.35 -6.27
CA ALA A 81 -2.89 11.51 -6.42
C ALA A 81 -1.54 11.13 -7.01
N TRP A 82 -1.04 11.90 -7.98
CA TRP A 82 0.35 11.79 -8.40
C TRP A 82 1.26 12.21 -7.26
N THR A 83 2.20 11.33 -6.91
CA THR A 83 2.97 11.39 -5.67
C THR A 83 4.45 11.68 -5.94
N GLU A 84 5.05 12.54 -5.13
CA GLU A 84 6.50 12.66 -4.99
C GLU A 84 6.96 12.13 -3.62
N LEU A 85 8.18 11.59 -3.57
CA LEU A 85 8.79 11.09 -2.35
C LEU A 85 9.71 12.16 -1.77
N ILE A 86 9.57 12.39 -0.47
CA ILE A 86 10.37 13.35 0.29
C ILE A 86 11.14 12.65 1.42
N ASP A 87 12.29 13.20 1.78
CA ASP A 87 13.08 12.77 2.91
C ASP A 87 12.53 13.34 4.25
N GLU A 88 13.20 13.04 5.36
CA GLU A 88 12.85 13.55 6.69
C GLU A 88 12.91 15.08 6.79
N PHE A 89 13.65 15.75 5.91
CA PHE A 89 13.76 17.22 5.83
C PHE A 89 12.80 17.85 4.82
N SER A 90 11.90 17.07 4.23
CA SER A 90 10.95 17.49 3.19
C SER A 90 11.59 17.84 1.84
N ASN A 91 12.83 17.41 1.58
CA ASN A 91 13.44 17.53 0.26
C ASN A 91 12.93 16.41 -0.65
N MET A 92 12.46 16.76 -1.85
CA MET A 92 12.05 15.80 -2.87
C MET A 92 13.28 15.08 -3.44
N PHE A 93 13.24 13.76 -3.50
CA PHE A 93 14.31 12.93 -4.08
C PHE A 93 13.82 11.98 -5.18
N GLU A 94 12.51 11.71 -5.27
CA GLU A 94 11.93 10.86 -6.31
C GLU A 94 10.55 11.37 -6.70
N LEU A 95 10.29 11.43 -8.01
CA LEU A 95 8.97 11.64 -8.56
C LEU A 95 8.45 10.31 -9.11
N GLN A 96 7.25 9.90 -8.68
CA GLN A 96 6.63 8.69 -9.20
C GLN A 96 6.32 8.83 -10.68
N ALA A 97 6.31 7.70 -11.41
CA ALA A 97 5.92 7.70 -12.81
C ALA A 97 4.50 8.23 -12.99
N PRO A 98 4.26 9.10 -13.99
CA PRO A 98 2.91 9.58 -14.28
C PRO A 98 2.01 8.42 -14.71
N ARG A 99 0.74 8.49 -14.32
CA ARG A 99 -0.30 7.53 -14.70
C ARG A 99 -1.20 8.11 -15.78
N GLN A 100 -1.87 7.22 -16.50
CA GLN A 100 -3.00 7.65 -17.35
C GLN A 100 -4.08 8.27 -16.45
N GLU A 101 -4.75 9.30 -16.94
CA GLU A 101 -5.78 10.00 -16.16
C GLU A 101 -6.90 9.07 -15.69
N TRP A 102 -7.19 8.03 -16.46
CA TRP A 102 -8.06 6.92 -16.06
C TRP A 102 -7.41 5.60 -16.45
N GLU A 103 -7.49 4.63 -15.55
CA GLU A 103 -7.03 3.26 -15.81
C GLU A 103 -7.99 2.24 -15.22
N SER A 104 -8.09 1.07 -15.87
CA SER A 104 -8.89 -0.04 -15.36
C SER A 104 -8.22 -0.71 -14.17
N VAL A 105 -8.99 -1.50 -13.42
CA VAL A 105 -8.45 -2.32 -12.32
C VAL A 105 -7.36 -3.29 -12.80
N TYR A 106 -7.45 -3.77 -14.02
CA TYR A 106 -6.43 -4.65 -14.62
C TYR A 106 -5.11 -3.90 -14.85
N SER A 107 -5.18 -2.69 -15.41
CA SER A 107 -4.02 -1.81 -15.58
C SER A 107 -3.38 -1.46 -14.24
N LEU A 108 -4.18 -1.08 -13.24
CA LEU A 108 -3.74 -0.78 -11.88
C LEU A 108 -2.93 -1.92 -11.27
N ILE A 109 -3.46 -3.16 -11.28
CA ILE A 109 -2.78 -4.34 -10.74
C ILE A 109 -1.48 -4.62 -11.51
N TRP A 110 -1.54 -4.63 -12.83
CA TRP A 110 -0.39 -4.91 -13.68
C TRP A 110 0.75 -3.92 -13.43
N ASN A 111 0.46 -2.62 -13.49
CA ASN A 111 1.47 -1.58 -13.32
C ASN A 111 2.08 -1.61 -11.91
N ARG A 112 1.28 -1.93 -10.89
CA ARG A 112 1.78 -2.13 -9.51
C ARG A 112 2.72 -3.32 -9.42
N TRP A 113 2.38 -4.46 -10.01
CA TRP A 113 3.16 -5.69 -9.89
C TRP A 113 4.46 -5.69 -10.70
N ASN A 114 4.51 -5.00 -11.83
CA ASN A 114 5.74 -4.88 -12.61
C ASN A 114 6.70 -3.78 -12.10
N GLY A 115 6.34 -3.11 -11.00
CA GLY A 115 7.18 -2.13 -10.32
C GLY A 115 7.23 -0.75 -10.99
N ARG A 116 6.31 -0.44 -11.90
CA ARG A 116 6.19 0.90 -12.51
C ARG A 116 5.57 1.91 -11.58
N LEU A 117 4.65 1.46 -10.72
CA LEU A 117 3.87 2.32 -9.85
C LEU A 117 4.03 1.91 -8.38
N ASN A 118 4.41 2.84 -7.54
CA ASN A 118 4.26 2.71 -6.09
C ASN A 118 2.89 3.27 -5.69
N GLN A 119 2.40 2.80 -4.55
CA GLN A 119 1.11 3.19 -3.97
C GLN A 119 1.28 3.33 -2.47
N PHE A 120 0.60 4.31 -1.91
CA PHE A 120 0.62 4.62 -0.49
C PHE A 120 -0.82 4.88 -0.05
N ILE A 121 -1.15 4.62 1.20
CA ILE A 121 -2.53 4.83 1.67
C ILE A 121 -2.99 6.28 1.52
N GLY A 122 -2.07 7.24 1.68
CA GLY A 122 -2.37 8.67 1.66
C GLY A 122 -2.54 9.27 0.27
N ASP A 123 -2.12 8.57 -0.80
CA ASP A 123 -2.30 9.04 -2.17
C ASP A 123 -3.64 8.60 -2.80
N PHE A 124 -4.46 7.87 -2.04
CA PHE A 124 -5.81 7.49 -2.47
C PHE A 124 -6.90 8.32 -1.81
N CYS A 125 -7.85 8.74 -2.62
CA CYS A 125 -9.12 9.33 -2.19
C CYS A 125 -10.26 8.35 -2.53
N PHE A 126 -10.90 7.80 -1.52
CA PHE A 126 -11.95 6.79 -1.67
C PHE A 126 -13.33 7.43 -1.59
N ASP A 127 -14.29 6.95 -2.37
CA ASP A 127 -15.71 7.14 -2.08
C ASP A 127 -16.03 6.47 -0.73
N THR A 128 -16.45 7.27 0.24
CA THR A 128 -16.66 6.81 1.62
C THR A 128 -17.74 5.72 1.71
N LYS A 129 -18.78 5.81 0.88
CA LYS A 129 -19.88 4.83 0.85
C LYS A 129 -19.38 3.51 0.28
N VAL A 130 -18.64 3.54 -0.83
CA VAL A 130 -18.06 2.33 -1.45
C VAL A 130 -17.11 1.66 -0.47
N LEU A 131 -16.18 2.41 0.12
CA LEU A 131 -15.22 1.86 1.07
C LEU A 131 -15.91 1.20 2.28
N ARG A 132 -16.99 1.81 2.81
CA ARG A 132 -17.78 1.23 3.90
C ARG A 132 -18.56 0.00 3.49
N GLN A 133 -19.16 -0.01 2.29
CA GLN A 133 -19.87 -1.18 1.75
C GLN A 133 -18.93 -2.37 1.58
N ASP A 134 -17.68 -2.11 1.25
CA ASP A 134 -16.62 -3.10 1.17
C ASP A 134 -16.10 -3.59 2.53
N GLY A 135 -16.62 -3.06 3.65
CA GLY A 135 -16.21 -3.41 5.02
C GLY A 135 -14.99 -2.62 5.51
N GLY A 136 -14.68 -1.47 4.89
CA GLY A 136 -13.57 -0.60 5.22
C GLY A 136 -12.26 -0.99 4.56
N PHE A 137 -11.16 -0.45 5.07
CA PHE A 137 -9.82 -0.81 4.62
C PHE A 137 -9.53 -2.27 4.87
N TYR A 138 -8.99 -2.97 3.86
CA TYR A 138 -8.71 -4.39 3.94
C TYR A 138 -7.58 -4.68 4.94
N LYS A 139 -7.84 -5.58 5.90
CA LYS A 139 -6.91 -5.82 6.99
C LYS A 139 -5.91 -6.92 6.64
N LEU A 140 -4.64 -6.52 6.50
CA LEU A 140 -3.48 -7.40 6.53
C LEU A 140 -2.57 -7.02 7.71
N PRO A 141 -1.83 -7.97 8.28
CA PRO A 141 -0.86 -7.66 9.34
C PRO A 141 0.16 -6.61 8.87
N LEU A 142 0.50 -5.64 9.73
CA LEU A 142 1.39 -4.52 9.42
C LEU A 142 0.92 -3.62 8.27
N ALA A 143 -0.34 -3.70 7.87
CA ALA A 143 -0.89 -3.10 6.65
C ALA A 143 -0.13 -3.48 5.37
N TRP A 144 0.62 -4.58 5.37
CA TRP A 144 1.53 -4.96 4.31
C TRP A 144 0.80 -5.45 3.05
N GLY A 145 0.37 -4.50 2.19
CA GLY A 145 -0.48 -4.67 1.02
C GLY A 145 -1.96 -4.34 1.26
N SER A 146 -2.32 -3.78 2.42
CA SER A 146 -3.70 -3.39 2.75
C SER A 146 -4.18 -2.23 1.89
N ASP A 147 -3.32 -1.27 1.61
CA ASP A 147 -3.52 -0.15 0.69
C ASP A 147 -3.78 -0.65 -0.73
N ASP A 148 -2.93 -1.56 -1.24
CA ASP A 148 -3.07 -2.17 -2.56
C ASP A 148 -4.43 -2.89 -2.71
N ILE A 149 -4.80 -3.75 -1.76
CA ILE A 149 -6.08 -4.48 -1.81
C ILE A 149 -7.26 -3.52 -1.69
N SER A 150 -7.20 -2.53 -0.78
CA SER A 150 -8.30 -1.56 -0.60
C SER A 150 -8.54 -0.76 -1.87
N ALA A 151 -7.46 -0.30 -2.53
CA ALA A 151 -7.55 0.42 -3.80
C ALA A 151 -8.11 -0.46 -4.92
N VAL A 152 -7.65 -1.70 -5.04
CA VAL A 152 -8.15 -2.64 -6.07
C VAL A 152 -9.63 -2.96 -5.86
N ARG A 153 -10.09 -3.20 -4.61
CA ARG A 153 -11.51 -3.42 -4.31
C ARG A 153 -12.37 -2.24 -4.76
N ALA A 154 -11.98 -1.03 -4.40
CA ALA A 154 -12.70 0.16 -4.81
C ALA A 154 -12.64 0.40 -6.32
N ALA A 155 -11.51 0.07 -6.98
CA ALA A 155 -11.34 0.19 -8.43
C ALA A 155 -12.16 -0.82 -9.24
N LEU A 156 -12.67 -1.90 -8.65
CA LEU A 156 -13.62 -2.80 -9.30
C LEU A 156 -14.91 -2.06 -9.72
N LYS A 157 -15.21 -0.91 -9.10
CA LYS A 157 -16.35 -0.05 -9.43
C LYS A 157 -16.00 0.98 -10.51
N GLY A 158 -15.40 0.56 -11.61
CA GLY A 158 -15.20 1.44 -12.76
C GLY A 158 -13.77 1.93 -12.99
N GLY A 159 -12.76 1.36 -12.30
CA GLY A 159 -11.37 1.76 -12.44
C GLY A 159 -10.95 2.83 -11.44
N VAL A 160 -9.85 3.51 -11.74
CA VAL A 160 -9.28 4.60 -10.93
C VAL A 160 -8.94 5.79 -11.81
N ALA A 161 -9.26 7.00 -11.34
CA ALA A 161 -8.85 8.24 -12.00
C ALA A 161 -7.68 8.87 -11.23
N ASN A 162 -6.67 9.34 -11.97
CA ASN A 162 -5.39 9.79 -11.45
C ASN A 162 -5.18 11.27 -11.74
N THR A 163 -4.75 12.05 -10.74
CA THR A 163 -4.39 13.46 -10.97
C THR A 163 -3.24 13.56 -11.96
N GLN A 164 -3.26 14.62 -12.80
CA GLN A 164 -2.20 14.88 -13.78
C GLN A 164 -1.20 15.92 -13.29
N LYS A 165 -1.34 16.32 -12.03
CA LYS A 165 -0.39 17.17 -11.31
C LYS A 165 -0.01 16.49 -10.00
N VAL A 166 1.18 16.78 -9.49
CA VAL A 166 1.63 16.31 -8.17
C VAL A 166 0.71 16.89 -7.10
N CYS A 167 0.14 16.02 -6.29
CA CYS A 167 -0.85 16.36 -5.27
C CYS A 167 -0.51 15.81 -3.88
N PHE A 168 0.39 14.82 -3.80
CA PHE A 168 0.75 14.17 -2.55
C PHE A 168 2.26 14.06 -2.40
N ARG A 169 2.74 14.18 -1.16
CA ARG A 169 4.14 13.99 -0.75
C ARG A 169 4.22 12.88 0.28
N TYR A 170 4.79 11.75 -0.12
CA TYR A 170 5.04 10.63 0.77
C TYR A 170 6.40 10.77 1.44
N ARG A 171 6.44 10.72 2.78
CA ARG A 171 7.68 10.84 3.54
C ARG A 171 8.31 9.48 3.76
N VAL A 172 9.57 9.36 3.34
CA VAL A 172 10.39 8.17 3.60
C VAL A 172 11.32 8.45 4.78
N ASN A 173 11.15 7.69 5.85
CA ASN A 173 12.04 7.74 7.01
C ASN A 173 12.46 6.32 7.46
N SER A 174 13.50 6.24 8.29
CA SER A 174 14.05 4.96 8.75
C SER A 174 13.15 4.20 9.73
N ASN A 175 12.23 4.89 10.40
CA ASN A 175 11.40 4.34 11.48
C ASN A 175 10.02 3.86 11.04
N THR A 176 9.76 3.79 9.74
CA THR A 176 8.47 3.31 9.21
C THR A 176 8.24 1.83 9.53
N ILE A 177 6.97 1.42 9.61
CA ILE A 177 6.55 0.02 9.74
C ILE A 177 7.18 -0.84 8.63
N SER A 178 7.34 -0.27 7.44
CA SER A 178 7.96 -0.92 6.29
C SER A 178 9.42 -1.32 6.56
N ASN A 179 10.16 -0.53 7.31
CA ASN A 179 11.58 -0.77 7.63
C ASN A 179 11.75 -1.60 8.92
N THR A 180 10.91 -1.39 9.93
CA THR A 180 11.07 -1.97 11.27
C THR A 180 10.17 -3.16 11.57
N GLY A 181 9.16 -3.41 10.75
CA GLY A 181 8.19 -4.48 10.96
C GLY A 181 8.81 -5.89 10.91
N ASN A 182 8.24 -6.80 11.73
CA ASN A 182 8.69 -8.19 11.82
C ASN A 182 8.52 -8.94 10.48
N ASN A 183 9.62 -9.50 9.96
CA ASN A 183 9.65 -10.16 8.65
C ASN A 183 8.78 -11.43 8.58
N GLU A 184 8.61 -12.16 9.68
CA GLU A 184 7.73 -13.33 9.72
C GLU A 184 6.26 -12.89 9.56
N ILE A 185 5.89 -11.78 10.18
CA ILE A 185 4.54 -11.20 10.05
C ILE A 185 4.35 -10.63 8.63
N LYS A 186 5.38 -10.04 8.03
CA LYS A 186 5.33 -9.62 6.62
C LYS A 186 5.13 -10.78 5.67
N ILE A 187 5.81 -11.92 5.90
CA ILE A 187 5.58 -13.14 5.11
C ILE A 187 4.14 -13.61 5.22
N GLU A 188 3.57 -13.60 6.44
CA GLU A 188 2.16 -13.96 6.63
C GLU A 188 1.22 -13.05 5.83
N ALA A 189 1.43 -11.75 5.90
CA ALA A 189 0.67 -10.78 5.12
C ALA A 189 0.78 -11.02 3.60
N ILE A 190 2.00 -11.30 3.09
CA ILE A 190 2.24 -11.62 1.68
C ILE A 190 1.48 -12.87 1.24
N LEU A 191 1.43 -13.90 2.09
CA LEU A 191 0.71 -15.14 1.77
C LEU A 191 -0.81 -14.92 1.74
N GLN A 192 -1.34 -14.13 2.68
CA GLN A 192 -2.76 -13.75 2.70
C GLN A 192 -3.11 -12.90 1.48
N GLU A 193 -2.30 -11.90 1.15
CA GLU A 193 -2.44 -11.07 -0.04
C GLU A 193 -2.46 -11.93 -1.33
N ARG A 194 -1.51 -12.87 -1.45
CA ARG A 194 -1.45 -13.81 -2.58
C ARG A 194 -2.74 -14.61 -2.73
N THR A 195 -3.24 -15.16 -1.63
CA THR A 195 -4.49 -15.93 -1.63
C THR A 195 -5.66 -15.06 -2.08
N TRP A 196 -5.76 -13.83 -1.56
CA TRP A 196 -6.80 -12.90 -1.95
C TRP A 196 -6.78 -12.59 -3.45
N TYR A 197 -5.59 -12.31 -4.02
CA TYR A 197 -5.48 -12.05 -5.47
C TYR A 197 -5.75 -13.30 -6.31
N GLN A 198 -5.40 -14.50 -5.84
CA GLN A 198 -5.76 -15.75 -6.52
C GLN A 198 -7.28 -15.89 -6.64
N GLU A 199 -8.01 -15.59 -5.57
CA GLU A 199 -9.47 -15.61 -5.57
C GLU A 199 -10.06 -14.52 -6.46
N LEU A 200 -9.54 -13.30 -6.39
CA LEU A 200 -9.96 -12.19 -7.24
C LEU A 200 -9.82 -12.54 -8.73
N ILE A 201 -8.66 -13.03 -9.12
CA ILE A 201 -8.36 -13.41 -10.51
C ILE A 201 -9.28 -14.52 -11.00
N ALA A 202 -9.55 -15.52 -10.15
CA ALA A 202 -10.37 -16.68 -10.52
C ALA A 202 -11.87 -16.41 -10.54
N LYS A 203 -12.36 -15.46 -9.73
CA LYS A 203 -13.81 -15.29 -9.51
C LYS A 203 -14.37 -13.98 -10.04
N VAL A 204 -13.54 -12.95 -10.17
CA VAL A 204 -14.00 -11.58 -10.47
C VAL A 204 -13.40 -11.05 -11.77
N LEU A 205 -12.10 -11.23 -11.98
CA LEU A 205 -11.38 -10.70 -13.13
C LEU A 205 -11.39 -11.64 -14.36
N ASP A 206 -12.03 -12.80 -14.26
CA ASP A 206 -12.02 -13.83 -15.32
C ASP A 206 -12.77 -13.44 -16.61
N LYS A 207 -13.50 -12.31 -16.58
CA LYS A 207 -14.28 -11.78 -17.72
C LYS A 207 -13.90 -10.33 -18.01
N PRO A 208 -12.77 -10.09 -18.69
CA PRO A 208 -12.38 -8.76 -19.15
C PRO A 208 -13.45 -8.14 -20.06
N HIS A 209 -13.61 -6.83 -20.00
CA HIS A 209 -14.68 -6.14 -20.72
C HIS A 209 -14.28 -5.69 -22.14
N ASN A 210 -12.99 -5.63 -22.43
CA ASN A 210 -12.42 -5.17 -23.70
C ASN A 210 -11.03 -5.78 -23.95
N GLU A 211 -10.50 -5.62 -25.15
CA GLU A 211 -9.20 -6.19 -25.56
C GLU A 211 -8.03 -5.70 -24.68
N ASN A 212 -8.06 -4.45 -24.22
CA ASN A 212 -7.03 -3.91 -23.37
C ASN A 212 -7.03 -4.56 -21.98
N ASP A 213 -8.21 -4.76 -21.39
CA ASP A 213 -8.36 -5.48 -20.12
C ASP A 213 -7.98 -6.96 -20.26
N GLU A 214 -8.29 -7.60 -21.41
CA GLU A 214 -7.88 -8.95 -21.71
C GLU A 214 -6.35 -9.08 -21.78
N PHE A 215 -5.68 -8.12 -22.43
CA PHE A 215 -4.23 -8.05 -22.45
C PHE A 215 -3.64 -7.95 -21.03
N PHE A 216 -4.12 -7.00 -20.23
CA PHE A 216 -3.63 -6.85 -18.86
C PHE A 216 -3.96 -8.07 -17.99
N PHE A 217 -5.13 -8.67 -18.15
CA PHE A 217 -5.49 -9.90 -17.44
C PHE A 217 -4.51 -11.04 -17.72
N HIS A 218 -4.14 -11.22 -18.98
CA HIS A 218 -3.14 -12.19 -19.37
C HIS A 218 -1.78 -11.89 -18.71
N CYS A 219 -1.35 -10.63 -18.75
CA CYS A 219 -0.12 -10.17 -18.10
C CYS A 219 -0.14 -10.42 -16.57
N ILE A 220 -1.25 -10.14 -15.89
CA ILE A 220 -1.44 -10.40 -14.46
C ILE A 220 -1.26 -11.88 -14.15
N LYS A 221 -1.92 -12.78 -14.91
CA LYS A 221 -1.81 -14.22 -14.68
C LYS A 221 -0.39 -14.75 -14.85
N LEU A 222 0.34 -14.26 -15.85
CA LEU A 222 1.73 -14.65 -16.09
C LEU A 222 2.70 -14.10 -15.02
N SER A 223 2.48 -12.89 -14.56
CA SER A 223 3.42 -12.21 -13.62
C SER A 223 3.19 -12.57 -12.16
N MET A 224 1.99 -12.99 -11.77
CA MET A 224 1.64 -13.26 -10.38
C MET A 224 2.62 -14.19 -9.65
N PRO A 225 3.01 -15.36 -10.18
CA PRO A 225 3.96 -16.25 -9.50
C PRO A 225 5.31 -15.59 -9.27
N GLN A 226 5.80 -14.83 -10.25
CA GLN A 226 7.08 -14.15 -10.19
C GLN A 226 7.06 -12.97 -9.21
N TYR A 227 5.97 -12.20 -9.19
CA TYR A 227 5.76 -11.09 -8.27
C TYR A 227 5.82 -11.56 -6.81
N TYR A 228 5.03 -12.59 -6.46
CA TYR A 228 5.01 -13.11 -5.08
C TYR A 228 6.31 -13.83 -4.71
N ALA A 229 6.92 -14.58 -5.63
CA ALA A 229 8.22 -15.16 -5.39
C ALA A 229 9.30 -14.11 -5.11
N LYS A 230 9.29 -12.97 -5.83
CA LYS A 230 10.20 -11.84 -5.58
C LYS A 230 9.93 -11.20 -4.22
N LYS A 231 8.64 -10.91 -3.90
CA LYS A 231 8.23 -10.28 -2.63
C LYS A 231 8.64 -11.14 -1.44
N ILE A 232 8.40 -12.46 -1.51
CA ILE A 232 8.80 -13.44 -0.49
C ILE A 232 10.33 -13.49 -0.37
N ARG A 233 11.08 -13.63 -1.47
CA ARG A 233 12.55 -13.71 -1.44
C ARG A 233 13.19 -12.48 -0.81
N ASN A 234 12.72 -11.30 -1.13
CA ASN A 234 13.24 -10.06 -0.55
C ASN A 234 13.04 -10.04 0.98
N THR A 235 11.83 -10.39 1.43
CA THR A 235 11.50 -10.44 2.87
C THR A 235 12.29 -11.54 3.59
N LEU A 236 12.49 -12.72 2.97
CA LEU A 236 13.33 -13.78 3.52
C LEU A 236 14.81 -13.36 3.61
N ALA A 237 15.31 -12.66 2.60
CA ALA A 237 16.70 -12.15 2.64
C ALA A 237 16.90 -11.17 3.81
N ASP A 238 15.90 -10.31 4.07
CA ASP A 238 15.94 -9.39 5.22
C ASP A 238 15.85 -10.13 6.56
N ASP A 239 15.01 -11.16 6.65
CA ASP A 239 14.89 -11.99 7.85
C ASP A 239 16.19 -12.79 8.13
N ILE A 240 16.76 -13.42 7.11
CA ILE A 240 18.02 -14.17 7.21
C ILE A 240 19.19 -13.23 7.52
N TYR A 241 19.19 -12.01 6.99
CA TYR A 241 20.18 -11.00 7.34
C TYR A 241 20.16 -10.65 8.83
N GLN A 242 18.96 -10.46 9.39
CA GLN A 242 18.79 -10.17 10.82
C GLN A 242 19.00 -11.40 11.72
N LYS A 243 18.60 -12.59 11.24
CA LYS A 243 18.58 -13.85 11.97
C LYS A 243 19.11 -15.01 11.09
N PRO A 244 20.43 -15.17 10.93
CA PRO A 244 21.02 -16.11 9.96
C PRO A 244 20.52 -17.56 10.09
N PHE A 245 20.25 -18.04 11.31
CA PHE A 245 19.78 -19.42 11.54
C PHE A 245 18.34 -19.65 11.08
N HIS A 246 17.56 -18.61 10.79
CA HIS A 246 16.20 -18.74 10.26
C HIS A 246 16.17 -19.39 8.87
N ILE A 247 17.29 -19.47 8.15
CA ILE A 247 17.38 -20.23 6.89
C ILE A 247 16.89 -21.66 7.05
N PHE A 248 17.22 -22.35 8.15
CA PHE A 248 16.78 -23.73 8.40
C PHE A 248 15.25 -23.82 8.58
N LYS A 249 14.65 -22.87 9.27
CA LYS A 249 13.20 -22.74 9.41
C LYS A 249 12.51 -22.59 8.06
N TRP A 250 13.05 -21.73 7.21
CA TRP A 250 12.45 -21.43 5.90
C TRP A 250 12.62 -22.59 4.91
N LEU A 251 13.72 -23.32 4.96
CA LEU A 251 13.93 -24.54 4.16
C LEU A 251 12.88 -25.64 4.42
N LEU A 252 12.26 -25.64 5.58
CA LEU A 252 11.16 -26.57 5.93
C LEU A 252 9.78 -26.08 5.45
N GLN A 253 9.66 -24.83 4.97
CA GLN A 253 8.38 -24.21 4.60
C GLN A 253 8.23 -23.94 3.10
N THR A 254 9.03 -24.58 2.26
CA THR A 254 9.05 -24.34 0.80
C THR A 254 7.67 -24.46 0.15
N ASN A 255 6.89 -25.48 0.53
CA ASN A 255 5.54 -25.69 -0.03
C ASN A 255 4.58 -24.53 0.36
N ARG A 256 4.62 -24.08 1.61
CA ARG A 256 3.82 -22.94 2.06
C ARG A 256 4.20 -21.64 1.35
N LEU A 257 5.49 -21.41 1.19
CA LEU A 257 6.01 -20.21 0.54
C LEU A 257 5.81 -20.22 -0.99
N GLY A 258 5.74 -21.42 -1.60
CA GLY A 258 5.67 -21.57 -3.05
C GLY A 258 6.99 -21.21 -3.76
N ILE A 259 8.12 -21.40 -3.08
CA ILE A 259 9.47 -21.21 -3.63
C ILE A 259 10.35 -22.43 -3.33
N SER A 260 11.35 -22.69 -4.18
CA SER A 260 12.24 -23.83 -4.05
C SER A 260 13.30 -23.64 -2.96
N LYS A 261 13.90 -24.76 -2.49
CA LYS A 261 15.05 -24.73 -1.56
C LYS A 261 16.21 -23.92 -2.12
N LEU A 262 16.48 -24.02 -3.43
CA LEU A 262 17.52 -23.24 -4.10
C LEU A 262 17.25 -21.72 -4.02
N GLN A 263 16.00 -21.32 -4.15
CA GLN A 263 15.62 -19.91 -4.00
C GLN A 263 15.81 -19.40 -2.56
N ILE A 264 15.60 -20.25 -1.55
CA ILE A 264 15.88 -19.89 -0.15
C ILE A 264 17.38 -19.77 0.10
N VAL A 265 18.19 -20.68 -0.44
CA VAL A 265 19.67 -20.56 -0.39
C VAL A 265 20.13 -19.29 -1.08
N TYR A 266 19.53 -18.93 -2.22
CA TYR A 266 19.80 -17.66 -2.90
C TYR A 266 19.46 -16.44 -2.01
N CYS A 267 18.40 -16.50 -1.21
CA CYS A 267 18.09 -15.44 -0.24
C CYS A 267 19.22 -15.25 0.79
N ALA A 268 19.89 -16.32 1.22
CA ALA A 268 21.04 -16.21 2.11
C ALA A 268 22.24 -15.50 1.44
N LEU A 269 22.46 -15.74 0.14
CA LEU A 269 23.49 -15.01 -0.63
C LEU A 269 23.12 -13.52 -0.75
N LEU A 270 21.85 -13.19 -0.98
CA LEU A 270 21.38 -11.81 -1.00
C LEU A 270 21.55 -11.13 0.37
N ALA A 271 21.23 -11.83 1.46
CA ALA A 271 21.42 -11.35 2.83
C ALA A 271 22.91 -11.04 3.10
N PHE A 272 23.82 -11.94 2.71
CA PHE A 272 25.26 -11.72 2.82
C PHE A 272 25.73 -10.50 2.03
N LYS A 273 25.30 -10.37 0.77
CA LYS A 273 25.62 -9.20 -0.07
C LYS A 273 25.16 -7.90 0.58
N LYS A 274 23.95 -7.87 1.16
CA LYS A 274 23.41 -6.71 1.87
C LYS A 274 24.30 -6.33 3.06
N GLY A 275 24.76 -7.32 3.84
CA GLY A 275 25.66 -7.10 4.97
C GLY A 275 27.04 -6.54 4.58
N VAL A 276 27.55 -6.91 3.42
CA VAL A 276 28.81 -6.37 2.88
C VAL A 276 28.62 -4.91 2.45
N ILE A 277 27.54 -4.58 1.73
CA ILE A 277 27.26 -3.21 1.26
C ILE A 277 27.08 -2.24 2.43
N LEU A 278 26.37 -2.65 3.48
CA LEU A 278 26.13 -1.81 4.66
C LEU A 278 27.37 -1.57 5.53
N LYS A 279 28.40 -2.42 5.40
CA LYS A 279 29.70 -2.22 6.10
C LYS A 279 30.67 -1.30 5.35
N VAL A 280 30.40 -1.04 4.08
CA VAL A 280 31.27 -0.23 3.20
C VAL A 280 30.76 1.23 3.08
N ARG A 281 29.55 1.49 3.58
CA ARG A 281 28.99 2.85 3.74
C ARG A 281 29.11 3.32 5.18
#